data_fdf3aa65de34978d759c05d3a27d9edf
#
_entry.id   fdf3aa65de34978d759c05d3a27d9edf
#
_cell.length_a   1.000
_cell.length_b   1.000
_cell.length_c   1.000
_cell.angle_alpha   90.00
_cell.angle_beta   90.00
_cell.angle_gamma   90.00
#
_symmetry.space_group_name_H-M   'P 1'
#
loop_
_entity.id
_entity.type
_entity.pdbx_description
1 polymer ?
#
loop_
_entity_poly.entity_id
_entity_poly.type
_entity_poly.pdbx_seq_one_letter_code
_entity_poly.pdbx_strand_id
1 'polypeptide(L)'
;MSRLRAADVDLVVTSPPYNLGVRYGKYSDRQDRQSYLNWCGNWAAQLRRLLKPNGSFFLNIGAAPSNPMLPHEIVFQLREVFVLQNTIHWIKSIAIEERTFGHFKPISSPRFLNDCHEYIFHFTIDGRTEIDRLALGVPYQDKSNVARWSHTGGRDKRCRGNTWFIPYETIQSREKERPHPATFPVQLAEWCIKLHGVSRVKTMLDPFLGIGNSAVAAQRCGIRQLIGFEIDKSYLDEAKRRLQLK
;
A
#
# COMPACT_ATOMS: atom_id res chain seq x y z
N MET A 1 7.93 -6.08 -16.83
CA MET A 1 9.00 -6.16 -15.80
C MET A 1 10.27 -6.85 -16.29
N SER A 2 10.19 -7.87 -17.15
CA SER A 2 11.37 -8.62 -17.66
C SER A 2 12.47 -7.76 -18.32
N ARG A 3 12.13 -6.61 -18.90
CA ARG A 3 13.09 -5.68 -19.55
C ARG A 3 13.81 -4.73 -18.58
N LEU A 4 13.42 -4.69 -17.32
CA LEU A 4 14.07 -3.84 -16.32
C LEU A 4 15.33 -4.51 -15.78
N ARG A 5 16.34 -3.70 -15.43
CA ARG A 5 17.59 -4.18 -14.82
C ARG A 5 17.33 -4.77 -13.45
N ALA A 6 18.06 -5.82 -13.10
CA ALA A 6 18.03 -6.39 -11.76
C ALA A 6 18.59 -5.40 -10.73
N ALA A 7 18.05 -5.44 -9.51
CA ALA A 7 18.49 -4.63 -8.38
C ALA A 7 18.59 -3.11 -8.66
N ASP A 8 17.58 -2.56 -9.37
CA ASP A 8 17.53 -1.13 -9.75
C ASP A 8 16.41 -0.35 -9.07
N VAL A 9 15.54 -1.04 -8.34
CA VAL A 9 14.38 -0.46 -7.64
C VAL A 9 14.65 -0.36 -6.14
N ASP A 10 14.46 0.83 -5.58
CA ASP A 10 14.61 1.08 -4.14
C ASP A 10 13.31 0.77 -3.39
N LEU A 11 12.17 1.07 -4.02
CA LEU A 11 10.87 0.99 -3.38
C LEU A 11 9.80 0.46 -4.33
N VAL A 12 9.00 -0.49 -3.85
CA VAL A 12 7.75 -0.91 -4.49
C VAL A 12 6.60 -0.56 -3.56
N VAL A 13 5.58 0.14 -4.07
CA VAL A 13 4.30 0.35 -3.38
C VAL A 13 3.20 0.00 -4.35
N THR A 14 2.38 -0.99 -4.04
CA THR A 14 1.40 -1.49 -4.99
C THR A 14 0.21 -2.17 -4.33
N SER A 15 -0.87 -2.30 -5.10
CA SER A 15 -2.10 -3.01 -4.74
C SER A 15 -2.61 -3.76 -5.97
N PRO A 16 -2.34 -5.06 -6.09
CA PRO A 16 -2.83 -5.87 -7.21
C PRO A 16 -4.36 -6.03 -7.12
N PRO A 17 -5.04 -6.48 -8.18
CA PRO A 17 -6.40 -6.99 -8.08
C PRO A 17 -6.49 -8.12 -7.04
N TYR A 18 -7.57 -8.12 -6.21
CA TYR A 18 -7.68 -9.03 -5.05
C TYR A 18 -8.47 -10.32 -5.34
N ASN A 19 -8.83 -10.58 -6.57
CA ASN A 19 -9.68 -11.71 -6.96
C ASN A 19 -11.06 -11.74 -6.25
N LEU A 20 -11.63 -10.56 -6.03
CA LEU A 20 -12.92 -10.35 -5.36
C LEU A 20 -14.07 -10.14 -6.35
N GLY A 21 -13.82 -10.34 -7.64
CA GLY A 21 -14.81 -10.16 -8.70
C GLY A 21 -15.10 -8.71 -9.05
N VAL A 22 -14.16 -7.80 -8.76
CA VAL A 22 -14.24 -6.41 -9.18
C VAL A 22 -14.22 -6.31 -10.70
N ARG A 23 -15.07 -5.48 -11.27
CA ARG A 23 -15.12 -5.27 -12.73
C ARG A 23 -14.05 -4.26 -13.15
N TYR A 24 -12.91 -4.75 -13.61
CA TYR A 24 -11.88 -3.95 -14.28
C TYR A 24 -12.11 -3.94 -15.80
N GLY A 25 -11.59 -2.93 -16.50
CA GLY A 25 -11.80 -2.79 -17.95
C GLY A 25 -11.14 -3.91 -18.77
N LYS A 26 -9.91 -4.28 -18.43
CA LYS A 26 -9.08 -5.22 -19.22
C LYS A 26 -8.60 -6.46 -18.43
N TYR A 27 -9.00 -6.63 -17.18
CA TYR A 27 -8.59 -7.74 -16.33
C TYR A 27 -9.79 -8.46 -15.75
N SER A 28 -9.75 -9.80 -15.77
CA SER A 28 -10.76 -10.65 -15.11
C SER A 28 -10.34 -10.94 -13.68
N ASP A 29 -11.03 -10.34 -12.72
CA ASP A 29 -10.79 -10.50 -11.27
C ASP A 29 -11.57 -11.70 -10.70
N ARG A 30 -11.62 -12.80 -11.47
CA ARG A 30 -12.32 -14.05 -11.13
C ARG A 30 -11.53 -15.25 -11.60
N GLN A 31 -10.39 -15.47 -10.99
CA GLN A 31 -9.59 -16.67 -11.21
C GLN A 31 -9.93 -17.71 -10.15
N ASP A 32 -9.66 -18.99 -10.44
CA ASP A 32 -9.61 -19.98 -9.37
C ASP A 32 -8.49 -19.64 -8.37
N ARG A 33 -8.66 -20.12 -7.14
CA ARG A 33 -7.78 -19.72 -6.02
C ARG A 33 -6.32 -20.07 -6.28
N GLN A 34 -6.03 -21.26 -6.76
CA GLN A 34 -4.65 -21.70 -6.98
C GLN A 34 -3.97 -20.93 -8.11
N SER A 35 -4.67 -20.70 -9.21
CA SER A 35 -4.18 -19.90 -10.33
C SER A 35 -3.87 -18.47 -9.90
N TYR A 36 -4.72 -17.87 -9.06
CA TYR A 36 -4.49 -16.54 -8.52
C TYR A 36 -3.25 -16.49 -7.61
N LEU A 37 -3.08 -17.45 -6.70
CA LEU A 37 -1.90 -17.53 -5.83
C LEU A 37 -0.61 -17.76 -6.63
N ASN A 38 -0.66 -18.62 -7.64
CA ASN A 38 0.46 -18.85 -8.56
C ASN A 38 0.82 -17.57 -9.33
N TRP A 39 -0.18 -16.82 -9.80
CA TRP A 39 0.02 -15.54 -10.44
C TRP A 39 0.67 -14.53 -9.46
N CYS A 40 0.25 -14.51 -8.19
CA CYS A 40 0.89 -13.70 -7.16
C CYS A 40 2.37 -14.08 -6.98
N GLY A 41 2.70 -15.36 -6.89
CA GLY A 41 4.08 -15.84 -6.83
C GLY A 41 4.93 -15.40 -8.05
N ASN A 42 4.36 -15.48 -9.25
CA ASN A 42 5.06 -15.14 -10.48
C ASN A 42 5.44 -13.65 -10.55
N TRP A 43 4.54 -12.73 -10.26
CA TRP A 43 4.91 -11.31 -10.26
C TRP A 43 5.80 -10.95 -9.07
N ALA A 44 5.62 -11.60 -7.91
CA ALA A 44 6.48 -11.42 -6.74
C ALA A 44 7.94 -11.83 -7.05
N ALA A 45 8.17 -12.93 -7.74
CA ALA A 45 9.51 -13.35 -8.19
C ALA A 45 10.16 -12.30 -9.11
N GLN A 46 9.38 -11.65 -10.00
CA GLN A 46 9.91 -10.56 -10.81
C GLN A 46 10.27 -9.34 -9.96
N LEU A 47 9.46 -8.98 -8.96
CA LEU A 47 9.78 -7.90 -8.03
C LEU A 47 11.04 -8.21 -7.21
N ARG A 48 11.20 -9.47 -6.76
CA ARG A 48 12.39 -9.91 -6.03
C ARG A 48 13.67 -9.69 -6.82
N ARG A 49 13.64 -9.94 -8.12
CA ARG A 49 14.77 -9.70 -9.03
C ARG A 49 15.11 -8.21 -9.16
N LEU A 50 14.08 -7.34 -9.16
CA LEU A 50 14.21 -5.90 -9.39
C LEU A 50 14.59 -5.13 -8.13
N LEU A 51 14.15 -5.59 -6.95
CA LEU A 51 14.35 -4.89 -5.70
C LEU A 51 15.82 -4.96 -5.26
N LYS A 52 16.36 -3.82 -4.85
CA LYS A 52 17.71 -3.73 -4.26
C LYS A 52 17.79 -4.49 -2.94
N PRO A 53 18.98 -4.92 -2.48
CA PRO A 53 19.14 -5.61 -1.19
C PRO A 53 18.54 -4.85 0.00
N ASN A 54 18.66 -3.53 0.03
CA ASN A 54 18.11 -2.65 1.06
C ASN A 54 16.77 -2.00 0.66
N GLY A 55 16.13 -2.51 -0.38
CA GLY A 55 14.84 -2.04 -0.85
C GLY A 55 13.67 -2.49 0.00
N SER A 56 12.54 -1.80 -0.12
CA SER A 56 11.28 -2.15 0.52
C SER A 56 10.19 -2.41 -0.50
N PHE A 57 9.34 -3.39 -0.21
CA PHE A 57 8.14 -3.68 -0.97
C PHE A 57 6.93 -3.60 -0.04
N PHE A 58 6.06 -2.60 -0.25
CA PHE A 58 4.80 -2.44 0.45
C PHE A 58 3.66 -2.95 -0.42
N LEU A 59 3.00 -3.99 0.04
CA LEU A 59 1.84 -4.61 -0.61
C LEU A 59 0.58 -4.23 0.15
N ASN A 60 -0.29 -3.42 -0.44
CA ASN A 60 -1.63 -3.21 0.07
C ASN A 60 -2.54 -4.32 -0.45
N ILE A 61 -3.25 -4.97 0.45
CA ILE A 61 -4.19 -6.05 0.14
C ILE A 61 -5.35 -6.07 1.14
N GLY A 62 -6.56 -6.13 0.61
CA GLY A 62 -7.77 -6.31 1.40
C GLY A 62 -8.34 -7.70 1.28
N ALA A 63 -9.42 -7.94 1.99
CA ALA A 63 -10.22 -9.15 1.94
C ALA A 63 -11.68 -8.82 1.64
N ALA A 64 -12.46 -9.84 1.30
CA ALA A 64 -13.91 -9.78 1.47
C ALA A 64 -14.27 -10.43 2.81
N PRO A 65 -15.37 -10.01 3.49
CA PRO A 65 -15.82 -10.64 4.72
C PRO A 65 -16.05 -12.16 4.57
N SER A 66 -16.44 -12.60 3.38
CA SER A 66 -16.62 -14.02 3.06
C SER A 66 -15.31 -14.77 2.75
N ASN A 67 -14.19 -14.06 2.58
CA ASN A 67 -12.88 -14.64 2.31
C ASN A 67 -11.76 -13.91 3.10
N PRO A 68 -11.78 -13.98 4.43
CA PRO A 68 -10.83 -13.25 5.27
C PRO A 68 -9.40 -13.80 5.21
N MET A 69 -9.22 -15.02 4.71
CA MET A 69 -7.91 -15.68 4.63
C MET A 69 -7.04 -15.19 3.47
N LEU A 70 -7.64 -14.56 2.45
CA LEU A 70 -6.95 -14.19 1.22
C LEU A 70 -5.64 -13.40 1.43
N PRO A 71 -5.60 -12.33 2.26
CA PRO A 71 -4.35 -11.61 2.50
C PRO A 71 -3.24 -12.47 3.10
N HIS A 72 -3.61 -13.37 4.00
CA HIS A 72 -2.66 -14.28 4.67
C HIS A 72 -2.08 -15.32 3.71
N GLU A 73 -2.91 -15.87 2.81
CA GLU A 73 -2.46 -16.82 1.79
C GLU A 73 -1.49 -16.18 0.80
N ILE A 74 -1.75 -14.92 0.41
CA ILE A 74 -0.81 -14.17 -0.42
C ILE A 74 0.52 -14.01 0.33
N VAL A 75 0.51 -13.66 1.63
CA VAL A 75 1.74 -13.59 2.44
C VAL A 75 2.46 -14.93 2.47
N PHE A 76 1.75 -16.04 2.66
CA PHE A 76 2.34 -17.37 2.63
C PHE A 76 2.96 -17.71 1.26
N GLN A 77 2.35 -17.29 0.18
CA GLN A 77 2.90 -17.45 -1.17
C GLN A 77 4.15 -16.58 -1.39
N LEU A 78 4.13 -15.34 -0.92
CA LEU A 78 5.23 -14.39 -1.12
C LEU A 78 6.44 -14.65 -0.20
N ARG A 79 6.28 -15.33 0.93
CA ARG A 79 7.39 -15.66 1.84
C ARG A 79 8.46 -16.56 1.19
N GLU A 80 8.13 -17.22 0.09
CA GLU A 80 9.08 -18.03 -0.67
C GLU A 80 10.19 -17.18 -1.32
N VAL A 81 9.94 -15.88 -1.52
CA VAL A 81 10.85 -14.97 -2.22
C VAL A 81 11.18 -13.70 -1.44
N PHE A 82 10.41 -13.38 -0.40
CA PHE A 82 10.59 -12.19 0.45
C PHE A 82 10.49 -12.54 1.93
N VAL A 83 11.06 -11.69 2.77
CA VAL A 83 10.85 -11.74 4.23
C VAL A 83 9.81 -10.67 4.61
N LEU A 84 8.76 -11.07 5.31
CA LEU A 84 7.80 -10.14 5.91
C LEU A 84 8.46 -9.45 7.11
N GLN A 85 8.73 -8.16 6.99
CA GLN A 85 9.41 -7.39 8.03
C GLN A 85 8.41 -6.68 8.96
N ASN A 86 7.34 -6.10 8.41
CA ASN A 86 6.29 -5.45 9.21
C ASN A 86 4.91 -5.73 8.63
N THR A 87 3.91 -5.83 9.51
CA THR A 87 2.49 -5.80 9.14
C THR A 87 1.89 -4.50 9.63
N ILE A 88 1.29 -3.74 8.71
CA ILE A 88 0.63 -2.46 8.97
C ILE A 88 -0.85 -2.63 8.67
N HIS A 89 -1.70 -2.13 9.54
CA HIS A 89 -3.14 -2.09 9.36
C HIS A 89 -3.56 -0.70 8.88
N TRP A 90 -4.01 -0.63 7.63
CA TRP A 90 -4.63 0.59 7.12
C TRP A 90 -6.09 0.62 7.55
N ILE A 91 -6.40 1.47 8.52
CA ILE A 91 -7.76 1.66 9.03
C ILE A 91 -8.48 2.69 8.16
N LYS A 92 -9.54 2.27 7.49
CA LYS A 92 -10.38 3.10 6.62
C LYS A 92 -11.49 3.80 7.41
N SER A 93 -11.97 3.12 8.43
CA SER A 93 -13.01 3.60 9.35
C SER A 93 -12.85 2.92 10.69
N ILE A 94 -13.24 3.63 11.75
CA ILE A 94 -13.12 3.14 13.13
C ILE A 94 -14.26 3.70 13.99
N ALA A 95 -14.76 2.88 14.91
CA ALA A 95 -15.62 3.33 16.00
C ALA A 95 -14.79 3.39 17.29
N ILE A 96 -14.83 4.51 17.97
CA ILE A 96 -14.21 4.72 19.29
C ILE A 96 -15.32 5.18 20.21
N GLU A 97 -15.63 4.37 21.21
CA GLU A 97 -16.83 4.55 22.03
C GLU A 97 -18.08 4.65 21.13
N GLU A 98 -18.87 5.70 21.24
CA GLU A 98 -20.07 5.93 20.43
C GLU A 98 -19.82 6.80 19.17
N ARG A 99 -18.55 7.13 18.86
CA ARG A 99 -18.19 7.98 17.72
C ARG A 99 -17.63 7.16 16.59
N THR A 100 -18.05 7.47 15.36
CA THR A 100 -17.53 6.84 14.15
C THR A 100 -16.67 7.82 13.37
N PHE A 101 -15.53 7.33 12.84
CA PHE A 101 -14.59 8.10 12.02
C PHE A 101 -14.35 7.34 10.71
N GLY A 102 -14.26 8.09 9.60
CA GLY A 102 -14.14 7.52 8.28
C GLY A 102 -15.47 7.08 7.70
N HIS A 103 -15.43 6.28 6.64
CA HIS A 103 -16.61 5.87 5.89
C HIS A 103 -16.90 4.38 6.06
N PHE A 104 -18.08 4.06 6.56
CA PHE A 104 -18.57 2.69 6.71
C PHE A 104 -19.47 2.30 5.53
N LYS A 105 -19.07 1.27 4.78
CA LYS A 105 -19.92 0.67 3.78
C LYS A 105 -20.83 -0.34 4.47
N PRO A 106 -22.17 -0.16 4.50
CA PRO A 106 -23.07 -1.12 5.13
C PRO A 106 -23.01 -2.47 4.42
N ILE A 107 -23.12 -3.55 5.20
CA ILE A 107 -23.31 -4.91 4.71
C ILE A 107 -24.65 -5.43 5.20
N SER A 108 -25.33 -6.23 4.39
CA SER A 108 -26.65 -6.78 4.70
C SER A 108 -26.58 -8.15 5.38
N SER A 109 -25.40 -8.74 5.49
CA SER A 109 -25.25 -10.07 6.06
C SER A 109 -25.26 -10.05 7.59
N PRO A 110 -26.03 -10.90 8.27
CA PRO A 110 -26.00 -11.03 9.73
C PRO A 110 -24.78 -11.79 10.26
N ARG A 111 -23.94 -12.35 9.37
CA ARG A 111 -22.82 -13.22 9.73
C ARG A 111 -21.46 -12.52 9.71
N PHE A 112 -21.35 -11.39 9.04
CA PHE A 112 -20.06 -10.75 8.78
C PHE A 112 -20.02 -9.33 9.34
N LEU A 113 -18.84 -8.91 9.76
CA LEU A 113 -18.55 -7.54 10.13
C LEU A 113 -18.16 -6.72 8.89
N ASN A 114 -18.29 -5.40 8.97
CA ASN A 114 -17.77 -4.51 7.94
C ASN A 114 -16.24 -4.56 7.92
N ASP A 115 -15.65 -4.61 6.73
CA ASP A 115 -14.20 -4.50 6.55
C ASP A 115 -13.77 -3.04 6.71
N CYS A 116 -13.32 -2.70 7.91
CA CYS A 116 -12.86 -1.36 8.27
C CYS A 116 -11.37 -1.15 8.06
N HIS A 117 -10.63 -2.17 7.63
CA HIS A 117 -9.20 -2.08 7.40
C HIS A 117 -8.76 -2.90 6.17
N GLU A 118 -7.54 -2.64 5.74
CA GLU A 118 -6.76 -3.48 4.85
C GLU A 118 -5.36 -3.66 5.43
N TYR A 119 -4.62 -4.62 4.90
CA TYR A 119 -3.23 -4.84 5.27
C TYR A 119 -2.30 -4.09 4.34
N ILE A 120 -1.21 -3.56 4.89
CA ILE A 120 -0.03 -3.17 4.14
C ILE A 120 1.11 -4.04 4.66
N PHE A 121 1.46 -5.05 3.89
CA PHE A 121 2.58 -5.93 4.21
C PHE A 121 3.87 -5.30 3.71
N HIS A 122 4.81 -5.07 4.62
CA HIS A 122 6.14 -4.58 4.30
C HIS A 122 7.10 -5.75 4.18
N PHE A 123 7.42 -6.08 2.96
CA PHE A 123 8.38 -7.10 2.60
C PHE A 123 9.75 -6.49 2.29
N THR A 124 10.80 -7.26 2.57
CA THR A 124 12.18 -6.94 2.25
C THR A 124 12.92 -8.19 1.82
N ILE A 125 14.18 -8.04 1.41
CA ILE A 125 14.99 -9.17 0.94
C ILE A 125 15.38 -10.11 2.08
N ASP A 126 15.72 -9.55 3.25
CA ASP A 126 16.32 -10.29 4.37
C ASP A 126 15.70 -9.99 5.75
N GLY A 127 14.67 -9.14 5.80
CA GLY A 127 14.01 -8.71 7.04
C GLY A 127 14.77 -7.67 7.84
N ARG A 128 15.82 -7.04 7.26
CA ARG A 128 16.75 -6.13 7.97
C ARG A 128 16.85 -4.74 7.36
N THR A 129 15.98 -4.42 6.41
CA THR A 129 15.98 -3.07 5.79
C THR A 129 15.63 -2.03 6.84
N GLU A 130 16.51 -1.05 7.01
CA GLU A 130 16.24 0.10 7.89
C GLU A 130 15.08 0.94 7.36
N ILE A 131 14.29 1.47 8.29
CA ILE A 131 13.15 2.36 7.99
C ILE A 131 13.26 3.64 8.81
N ASP A 132 12.72 4.73 8.29
CA ASP A 132 12.56 5.97 9.04
C ASP A 132 11.24 5.96 9.83
N ARG A 133 11.26 5.25 10.96
CA ARG A 133 10.07 5.11 11.83
C ARG A 133 9.55 6.42 12.40
N LEU A 134 10.38 7.48 12.40
CA LEU A 134 9.98 8.78 12.89
C LEU A 134 9.52 9.72 11.77
N ALA A 135 9.68 9.39 10.49
CA ALA A 135 9.13 10.20 9.40
C ALA A 135 7.61 10.42 9.55
N LEU A 136 6.91 9.37 10.04
CA LEU A 136 5.48 9.41 10.36
C LEU A 136 5.21 9.61 11.86
N GLY A 137 6.20 10.05 12.64
CA GLY A 137 6.10 10.15 14.08
C GLY A 137 5.04 11.14 14.55
N VAL A 138 4.49 10.86 15.71
CA VAL A 138 3.48 11.67 16.40
C VAL A 138 4.02 12.17 17.73
N PRO A 139 3.47 13.27 18.29
CA PRO A 139 3.88 13.75 19.61
C PRO A 139 3.61 12.70 20.70
N TYR A 140 4.37 12.77 21.78
CA TYR A 140 4.02 12.05 23.00
C TYR A 140 2.77 12.64 23.63
N GLN A 141 1.89 11.78 24.16
CA GLN A 141 0.74 12.22 24.93
C GLN A 141 1.21 12.78 26.29
N ASP A 142 2.05 12.02 26.99
CA ASP A 142 2.71 12.48 28.21
C ASP A 142 4.07 13.12 27.87
N LYS A 143 4.15 14.44 27.99
CA LYS A 143 5.34 15.23 27.67
C LYS A 143 6.50 15.00 28.62
N SER A 144 6.25 14.50 29.85
CA SER A 144 7.31 14.16 30.80
C SER A 144 8.26 13.08 30.24
N ASN A 145 7.77 12.22 29.35
CA ASN A 145 8.54 11.19 28.69
C ASN A 145 9.62 11.74 27.75
N VAL A 146 9.44 12.94 27.23
CA VAL A 146 10.43 13.59 26.34
C VAL A 146 11.73 13.88 27.10
N ALA A 147 11.62 14.34 28.32
CA ALA A 147 12.79 14.62 29.18
C ALA A 147 13.33 13.36 29.88
N ARG A 148 12.43 12.40 30.20
CA ARG A 148 12.78 11.18 30.97
C ARG A 148 13.59 10.18 30.14
N TRP A 149 13.30 10.04 28.85
CA TRP A 149 13.86 8.96 28.03
C TRP A 149 14.95 9.47 27.09
N SER A 150 16.19 9.05 27.32
CA SER A 150 17.36 9.45 26.52
C SER A 150 17.20 9.17 25.03
N HIS A 151 16.50 8.08 24.65
CA HIS A 151 16.28 7.72 23.26
C HIS A 151 15.40 8.71 22.46
N THR A 152 14.71 9.63 23.13
CA THR A 152 13.95 10.71 22.47
C THR A 152 14.88 11.76 21.87
N GLY A 153 16.09 11.92 22.43
CA GLY A 153 16.99 13.03 22.11
C GLY A 153 16.36 14.40 22.33
N GLY A 154 15.45 14.53 23.32
CA GLY A 154 14.71 15.75 23.61
C GLY A 154 13.61 16.10 22.59
N ARG A 155 13.34 15.22 21.63
CA ARG A 155 12.32 15.46 20.58
C ARG A 155 10.95 14.94 21.00
N ASP A 156 9.92 15.78 20.92
CA ASP A 156 8.52 15.39 21.11
C ASP A 156 8.00 14.63 19.88
N LYS A 157 8.61 13.47 19.60
CA LYS A 157 8.25 12.66 18.44
C LYS A 157 8.51 11.18 18.71
N ARG A 158 7.44 10.38 18.74
CA ARG A 158 7.50 8.93 18.86
C ARG A 158 7.03 8.23 17.58
N CYS A 159 7.42 6.98 17.40
CA CYS A 159 6.90 6.15 16.31
C CYS A 159 5.36 6.07 16.38
N ARG A 160 4.71 6.28 15.25
CA ARG A 160 3.24 6.17 15.11
C ARG A 160 2.73 4.75 15.40
N GLY A 161 3.55 3.73 15.16
CA GLY A 161 3.14 2.32 15.20
C GLY A 161 2.62 1.84 13.84
N ASN A 162 2.05 0.66 13.86
CA ASN A 162 1.60 -0.06 12.67
C ASN A 162 0.08 0.00 12.42
N THR A 163 -0.63 0.90 13.07
CA THR A 163 -2.05 1.15 12.83
C THR A 163 -2.20 2.54 12.23
N TRP A 164 -2.58 2.59 10.95
CA TRP A 164 -2.63 3.81 10.17
C TRP A 164 -4.08 4.18 9.84
N PHE A 165 -4.62 5.21 10.49
CA PHE A 165 -5.92 5.74 10.14
C PHE A 165 -5.78 6.71 8.96
N ILE A 166 -6.25 6.27 7.79
CA ILE A 166 -6.28 7.05 6.56
C ILE A 166 -7.66 6.86 5.93
N PRO A 167 -8.64 7.74 6.22
CA PRO A 167 -9.97 7.62 5.66
C PRO A 167 -9.95 7.83 4.14
N TYR A 168 -10.89 7.20 3.45
CA TYR A 168 -11.19 7.56 2.07
C TYR A 168 -11.73 8.98 2.02
N GLU A 169 -11.39 9.72 0.95
CA GLU A 169 -12.06 10.96 0.65
C GLU A 169 -13.55 10.70 0.36
N THR A 170 -14.42 11.54 0.90
CA THR A 170 -15.87 11.42 0.66
C THR A 170 -16.16 11.71 -0.81
N ILE A 171 -16.79 10.76 -1.49
CA ILE A 171 -17.12 10.86 -2.91
C ILE A 171 -18.62 11.13 -3.04
N GLN A 172 -18.96 12.24 -3.67
CA GLN A 172 -20.34 12.62 -3.93
C GLN A 172 -20.92 12.02 -5.21
N SER A 173 -20.06 11.69 -6.21
CA SER A 173 -20.46 11.08 -7.47
C SER A 173 -19.46 10.02 -7.93
N ARG A 174 -19.92 8.76 -8.04
CA ARG A 174 -19.08 7.64 -8.49
C ARG A 174 -18.59 7.80 -9.93
N GLU A 175 -19.42 8.33 -10.81
CA GLU A 175 -19.11 8.45 -12.24
C GLU A 175 -18.04 9.50 -12.53
N LYS A 176 -18.03 10.60 -11.77
CA LYS A 176 -17.11 11.72 -11.97
C LYS A 176 -15.84 11.62 -11.16
N GLU A 177 -15.89 10.98 -9.97
CA GLU A 177 -14.82 11.03 -8.97
C GLU A 177 -14.09 9.68 -8.79
N ARG A 178 -14.62 8.58 -9.37
CA ARG A 178 -14.00 7.25 -9.34
C ARG A 178 -13.92 6.62 -10.73
N PRO A 179 -12.99 7.04 -11.56
CA PRO A 179 -12.75 6.37 -12.86
C PRO A 179 -12.21 4.93 -12.68
N HIS A 180 -11.69 4.59 -11.50
CA HIS A 180 -11.16 3.26 -11.16
C HIS A 180 -11.95 2.65 -9.99
N PRO A 181 -12.37 1.36 -10.07
CA PRO A 181 -13.25 0.73 -9.08
C PRO A 181 -12.60 0.50 -7.71
N ALA A 182 -11.27 0.37 -7.65
CA ALA A 182 -10.54 0.08 -6.42
C ALA A 182 -9.16 0.77 -6.43
N THR A 183 -8.96 1.74 -5.55
CA THR A 183 -7.67 2.45 -5.39
C THR A 183 -7.42 2.75 -3.91
N PHE A 184 -6.17 2.69 -3.49
CA PHE A 184 -5.77 3.21 -2.19
C PHE A 184 -5.55 4.74 -2.25
N PRO A 185 -5.66 5.49 -1.13
CA PRO A 185 -5.40 6.92 -1.09
C PRO A 185 -3.95 7.26 -1.43
N VAL A 186 -3.71 8.41 -2.06
CA VAL A 186 -2.34 8.94 -2.30
C VAL A 186 -1.53 8.99 -1.01
N GLN A 187 -2.14 9.41 0.09
CA GLN A 187 -1.52 9.50 1.42
C GLN A 187 -0.95 8.16 1.91
N LEU A 188 -1.57 7.03 1.57
CA LEU A 188 -1.05 5.70 1.92
C LEU A 188 0.32 5.47 1.29
N ALA A 189 0.45 5.73 -0.01
CA ALA A 189 1.72 5.59 -0.71
C ALA A 189 2.76 6.61 -0.22
N GLU A 190 2.36 7.85 0.07
CA GLU A 190 3.25 8.85 0.69
C GLU A 190 3.82 8.35 2.02
N TRP A 191 2.98 7.70 2.85
CA TRP A 191 3.43 7.16 4.13
C TRP A 191 4.39 5.99 3.96
N CYS A 192 4.18 5.11 2.98
CA CYS A 192 5.13 4.05 2.63
C CYS A 192 6.49 4.62 2.18
N ILE A 193 6.47 5.65 1.31
CA ILE A 193 7.68 6.33 0.85
C ILE A 193 8.43 6.97 2.03
N LYS A 194 7.72 7.69 2.89
CA LYS A 194 8.30 8.33 4.08
C LYS A 194 8.87 7.31 5.07
N LEU A 195 8.16 6.20 5.29
CA LEU A 195 8.61 5.13 6.17
C LEU A 195 9.89 4.46 5.66
N HIS A 196 10.00 4.19 4.35
CA HIS A 196 11.26 3.70 3.78
C HIS A 196 12.39 4.73 3.93
N GLY A 197 12.07 6.02 3.90
CA GLY A 197 13.00 7.15 3.94
C GLY A 197 13.17 7.79 2.56
N VAL A 198 12.56 8.97 2.38
CA VAL A 198 12.46 9.67 1.09
C VAL A 198 13.81 9.84 0.39
N SER A 199 14.86 10.20 1.14
CA SER A 199 16.22 10.44 0.60
C SER A 199 16.88 9.16 0.04
N ARG A 200 16.40 7.98 0.40
CA ARG A 200 16.91 6.68 -0.04
C ARG A 200 16.23 6.17 -1.31
N VAL A 201 15.09 6.77 -1.71
CA VAL A 201 14.34 6.36 -2.89
C VAL A 201 14.81 7.17 -4.11
N LYS A 202 15.50 6.51 -5.03
CA LYS A 202 15.82 7.05 -6.36
C LYS A 202 14.84 6.55 -7.40
N THR A 203 14.56 5.25 -7.38
CA THR A 203 13.63 4.57 -8.30
C THR A 203 12.53 3.88 -7.51
N MET A 204 11.28 4.25 -7.78
CA MET A 204 10.08 3.60 -7.27
C MET A 204 9.39 2.82 -8.39
N LEU A 205 8.78 1.68 -8.05
CA LEU A 205 8.03 0.85 -8.99
C LEU A 205 6.62 0.57 -8.46
N ASP A 206 5.62 0.69 -9.34
CA ASP A 206 4.27 0.16 -9.12
C ASP A 206 3.85 -0.71 -10.32
N PRO A 207 3.82 -2.04 -10.16
CA PRO A 207 3.43 -2.95 -11.24
C PRO A 207 1.93 -3.00 -11.54
N PHE A 208 1.10 -2.33 -10.72
CA PHE A 208 -0.37 -2.27 -10.86
C PHE A 208 -0.84 -0.83 -10.68
N LEU A 209 -0.35 0.07 -11.55
CA LEU A 209 -0.42 1.52 -11.40
C LEU A 209 -1.85 2.07 -11.27
N GLY A 210 -2.83 1.47 -11.95
CA GLY A 210 -4.18 2.00 -12.03
C GLY A 210 -4.19 3.45 -12.52
N ILE A 211 -4.93 4.31 -11.83
CA ILE A 211 -4.99 5.76 -12.11
C ILE A 211 -3.84 6.56 -11.49
N GLY A 212 -2.78 5.90 -11.01
CA GLY A 212 -1.52 6.52 -10.62
C GLY A 212 -1.47 7.17 -9.23
N ASN A 213 -2.20 6.67 -8.23
CA ASN A 213 -2.12 7.22 -6.87
C ASN A 213 -0.71 7.10 -6.27
N SER A 214 -0.02 6.00 -6.51
CA SER A 214 1.39 5.82 -6.16
C SER A 214 2.31 6.80 -6.88
N ALA A 215 2.00 7.11 -8.14
CA ALA A 215 2.76 8.06 -8.94
C ALA A 215 2.60 9.50 -8.44
N VAL A 216 1.37 9.90 -8.10
CA VAL A 216 1.11 11.21 -7.47
C VAL A 216 1.84 11.32 -6.13
N ALA A 217 1.85 10.26 -5.33
CA ALA A 217 2.59 10.22 -4.07
C ALA A 217 4.10 10.35 -4.30
N ALA A 218 4.66 9.65 -5.29
CA ALA A 218 6.07 9.76 -5.66
C ALA A 218 6.43 11.19 -6.08
N GLN A 219 5.61 11.83 -6.92
CA GLN A 219 5.79 13.22 -7.33
C GLN A 219 5.77 14.18 -6.14
N ARG A 220 4.78 14.05 -5.23
CA ARG A 220 4.68 14.87 -4.01
C ARG A 220 5.86 14.68 -3.05
N CYS A 221 6.42 13.49 -3.01
CA CYS A 221 7.60 13.18 -2.22
C CYS A 221 8.93 13.54 -2.92
N GLY A 222 8.90 14.07 -4.15
CA GLY A 222 10.09 14.45 -4.90
C GLY A 222 10.92 13.26 -5.40
N ILE A 223 10.30 12.10 -5.62
CA ILE A 223 10.97 10.92 -6.16
C ILE A 223 11.31 11.16 -7.63
N ARG A 224 12.59 10.96 -7.98
CA ARG A 224 13.10 11.30 -9.32
C ARG A 224 12.57 10.40 -10.43
N GLN A 225 12.44 9.10 -10.14
CA GLN A 225 12.03 8.12 -11.12
C GLN A 225 10.92 7.23 -10.56
N LEU A 226 9.79 7.20 -11.27
CA LEU A 226 8.75 6.22 -11.05
C LEU A 226 8.58 5.38 -12.31
N ILE A 227 8.50 4.07 -12.14
CA ILE A 227 8.17 3.11 -13.17
C ILE A 227 6.79 2.55 -12.83
N GLY A 228 5.82 2.70 -13.72
CA GLY A 228 4.47 2.18 -13.53
C GLY A 228 4.09 1.23 -14.68
N PHE A 229 3.35 0.17 -14.35
CA PHE A 229 2.74 -0.71 -15.34
C PHE A 229 1.23 -0.69 -15.19
N GLU A 230 0.52 -0.53 -16.30
CA GLU A 230 -0.93 -0.58 -16.38
C GLU A 230 -1.34 -1.21 -17.72
N ILE A 231 -2.29 -2.14 -17.68
CA ILE A 231 -2.79 -2.82 -18.89
C ILE A 231 -3.96 -2.10 -19.53
N ASP A 232 -4.69 -1.30 -18.76
CA ASP A 232 -5.81 -0.51 -19.25
C ASP A 232 -5.34 0.88 -19.65
N LYS A 233 -5.45 1.15 -20.96
CA LYS A 233 -5.02 2.44 -21.51
C LYS A 233 -5.77 3.62 -20.90
N SER A 234 -7.05 3.45 -20.57
CA SER A 234 -7.87 4.52 -19.98
C SER A 234 -7.38 4.90 -18.58
N TYR A 235 -6.96 3.93 -17.77
CA TYR A 235 -6.36 4.19 -16.46
C TYR A 235 -4.98 4.83 -16.61
N LEU A 236 -4.17 4.39 -17.57
CA LEU A 236 -2.87 4.99 -17.85
C LEU A 236 -3.00 6.44 -18.32
N ASP A 237 -3.96 6.74 -19.18
CA ASP A 237 -4.21 8.11 -19.66
C ASP A 237 -4.67 9.02 -18.51
N GLU A 238 -5.50 8.50 -17.59
CA GLU A 238 -5.89 9.22 -16.38
C GLU A 238 -4.68 9.45 -15.44
N ALA A 239 -3.82 8.46 -15.25
CA ALA A 239 -2.58 8.60 -14.46
C ALA A 239 -1.69 9.70 -15.05
N LYS A 240 -1.50 9.73 -16.38
CA LYS A 240 -0.73 10.79 -17.07
C LYS A 240 -1.35 12.16 -16.87
N ARG A 241 -2.67 12.28 -17.05
CA ARG A 241 -3.40 13.53 -16.83
C ARG A 241 -3.17 14.08 -15.41
N ARG A 242 -3.26 13.21 -14.40
CA ARG A 242 -3.06 13.59 -12.99
C ARG A 242 -1.63 14.02 -12.68
N LEU A 243 -0.66 13.48 -13.38
CA LEU A 243 0.76 13.87 -13.28
C LEU A 243 1.13 15.04 -14.20
N GLN A 244 0.18 15.57 -14.99
CA GLN A 244 0.39 16.61 -16.01
C GLN A 244 1.46 16.21 -17.04
N LEU A 245 1.54 14.92 -17.37
CA LEU A 245 2.42 14.40 -18.42
C LEU A 245 1.72 14.47 -19.78
N LYS A 246 2.46 14.89 -20.80
CA LYS A 246 2.00 14.91 -22.21
C LYS A 246 2.11 13.53 -22.86
#